data_4dd5f74300ed829a5c28209049fc9419
#
_entry.id   4dd5f74300ed829a5c28209049fc9419
#
_cell.length_a   1.000
_cell.length_b   1.000
_cell.length_c   1.000
_cell.angle_alpha   90.00
_cell.angle_beta   90.00
_cell.angle_gamma   90.00
#
_symmetry.space_group_name_H-M   'P 1'
#
loop_
_entity.id
_entity.type
_entity.pdbx_description
1 polymer ?
#
loop_
_entity_poly.entity_id
_entity_poly.type
_entity_poly.pdbx_seq_one_letter_code
_entity_poly.pdbx_strand_id
1 'polypeptide(L)'
;TYFMANLRLVLDVEVQAGNRTAGLYTRPGLFAFLDGLPREKWPVFVRGDIAFGNEGMMNDCEARGLPYLFKLKQSSKVKRLIRELFGRADWVAGGQGWEGVEATLRLTGWTRERRVVVLRREIRGEARLEKTTGSGQMMFAEFETVEGVKKYEYAVLVTALLDGIAAIAQHYRDRADAENVIDELKNQWSWCGFTTCDLKRCQIMARMAALIYNWWSLFVRLAIPERHAEAVTSRPLLLHAVGKKTEHAGQTRVTITSTHARATAIRKILSGLSRFFSWLRATAEQLDWDQRWRILLSRVFAFFLGGRLLATPTKLLGENP
;
A
#
# COMPACT_ATOMS: atom_id res chain seq x y z
N THR A 1 -5.56 -0.56 -10.04
CA THR A 1 -5.07 0.56 -9.24
C THR A 1 -3.65 0.31 -8.79
N TYR A 2 -2.80 1.30 -8.91
CA TYR A 2 -1.39 1.26 -8.53
C TYR A 2 -1.18 2.08 -7.27
N PHE A 3 -0.46 1.52 -6.31
CA PHE A 3 -0.23 2.13 -5.00
C PHE A 3 1.25 2.27 -4.69
N MET A 4 1.62 3.37 -4.07
CA MET A 4 2.82 3.46 -3.26
C MET A 4 2.45 2.99 -1.84
N ALA A 5 2.49 1.66 -1.65
CA ALA A 5 1.89 1.04 -0.47
C ALA A 5 2.47 1.54 0.85
N ASN A 6 3.81 1.69 0.92
CA ASN A 6 4.50 2.17 2.13
C ASN A 6 4.03 3.56 2.56
N LEU A 7 3.59 4.39 1.62
CA LEU A 7 3.07 5.73 1.89
C LEU A 7 1.55 5.79 1.85
N ARG A 8 0.87 4.68 1.55
CA ARG A 8 -0.58 4.60 1.40
C ARG A 8 -1.11 5.70 0.46
N LEU A 9 -0.48 5.83 -0.70
CA LEU A 9 -0.89 6.78 -1.74
C LEU A 9 -1.25 6.03 -3.02
N VAL A 10 -2.28 6.51 -3.71
CA VAL A 10 -2.69 6.02 -5.02
C VAL A 10 -1.85 6.71 -6.08
N LEU A 11 -1.21 5.95 -6.95
CA LEU A 11 -0.42 6.47 -8.07
C LEU A 11 -1.28 6.66 -9.31
N ASP A 12 -2.06 5.65 -9.67
CA ASP A 12 -3.05 5.74 -10.76
C ASP A 12 -4.18 4.72 -10.56
N VAL A 13 -5.28 4.98 -11.25
CA VAL A 13 -6.47 4.14 -11.25
C VAL A 13 -6.89 3.85 -12.68
N GLU A 14 -7.13 2.59 -12.98
CA GLU A 14 -7.78 2.14 -14.21
C GLU A 14 -9.10 1.48 -13.88
N VAL A 15 -10.17 1.96 -14.50
CA VAL A 15 -11.48 1.32 -14.49
C VAL A 15 -11.62 0.49 -15.74
N GLN A 16 -11.93 -0.78 -15.57
CA GLN A 16 -12.03 -1.74 -16.66
C GLN A 16 -13.37 -2.46 -16.64
N ALA A 17 -13.79 -2.95 -17.79
CA ALA A 17 -14.97 -3.80 -17.88
C ALA A 17 -14.73 -5.09 -17.09
N GLY A 18 -15.73 -5.53 -16.30
CA GLY A 18 -15.62 -6.69 -15.41
C GLY A 18 -15.63 -8.06 -16.10
N ASN A 19 -15.39 -8.11 -17.41
CA ASN A 19 -15.48 -9.33 -18.23
C ASN A 19 -14.17 -10.12 -18.35
N ARG A 20 -13.08 -9.66 -17.74
CA ARG A 20 -11.76 -10.32 -17.76
C ARG A 20 -11.09 -10.20 -16.40
N THR A 21 -10.04 -11.01 -16.17
CA THR A 21 -9.27 -10.96 -14.92
C THR A 21 -8.47 -9.67 -14.75
N ALA A 22 -8.35 -9.19 -13.53
CA ALA A 22 -7.58 -7.99 -13.21
C ALA A 22 -6.15 -8.03 -13.76
N GLY A 23 -5.47 -9.18 -13.67
CA GLY A 23 -4.10 -9.33 -14.15
C GLY A 23 -3.93 -9.09 -15.65
N LEU A 24 -4.95 -9.39 -16.46
CA LEU A 24 -4.91 -9.18 -17.91
C LEU A 24 -4.94 -7.69 -18.27
N TYR A 25 -5.76 -6.91 -17.56
CA TYR A 25 -5.86 -5.47 -17.77
C TYR A 25 -4.71 -4.69 -17.14
N THR A 26 -4.33 -5.06 -15.93
CA THR A 26 -3.32 -4.33 -15.16
C THR A 26 -1.93 -4.43 -15.78
N ARG A 27 -1.60 -5.54 -16.43
CA ARG A 27 -0.27 -5.76 -17.00
C ARG A 27 0.15 -4.67 -17.99
N PRO A 28 -0.60 -4.37 -19.07
CA PRO A 28 -0.21 -3.32 -20.01
C PRO A 28 -0.22 -1.92 -19.37
N GLY A 29 -1.19 -1.63 -18.51
CA GLY A 29 -1.32 -0.34 -17.86
C GLY A 29 -0.18 -0.05 -16.87
N LEU A 30 0.22 -1.05 -16.07
CA LEU A 30 1.35 -0.92 -15.16
C LEU A 30 2.64 -0.56 -15.90
N PHE A 31 2.95 -1.29 -16.97
CA PHE A 31 4.19 -1.05 -17.71
C PHE A 31 4.14 0.23 -18.52
N ALA A 32 2.99 0.60 -19.10
CA ALA A 32 2.84 1.90 -19.73
C ALA A 32 3.04 3.06 -18.72
N PHE A 33 2.54 2.90 -17.50
CA PHE A 33 2.77 3.87 -16.42
C PHE A 33 4.24 3.96 -16.03
N LEU A 34 4.91 2.82 -15.83
CA LEU A 34 6.33 2.79 -15.45
C LEU A 34 7.23 3.29 -16.57
N ASP A 35 7.01 2.85 -17.81
CA ASP A 35 7.79 3.25 -18.98
C ASP A 35 7.66 4.77 -19.26
N GLY A 36 6.58 5.41 -18.79
CA GLY A 36 6.41 6.87 -18.80
C GLY A 36 7.18 7.62 -17.73
N LEU A 37 7.84 6.93 -16.77
CA LEU A 37 8.62 7.55 -15.72
C LEU A 37 10.13 7.40 -15.99
N PRO A 38 10.95 8.40 -15.62
CA PRO A 38 12.40 8.22 -15.56
C PRO A 38 12.78 7.03 -14.69
N ARG A 39 13.81 6.28 -15.10
CA ARG A 39 14.19 5.03 -14.43
C ARG A 39 14.52 5.19 -12.94
N GLU A 40 15.12 6.30 -12.57
CA GLU A 40 15.44 6.64 -11.18
C GLU A 40 14.21 6.86 -10.29
N LYS A 41 13.03 7.01 -10.88
CA LYS A 41 11.73 7.12 -10.19
C LYS A 41 10.96 5.80 -10.13
N TRP A 42 11.51 4.72 -10.68
CA TRP A 42 10.87 3.42 -10.62
C TRP A 42 10.89 2.86 -9.20
N PRO A 43 9.92 2.02 -8.84
CA PRO A 43 9.94 1.34 -7.55
C PRO A 43 11.12 0.36 -7.47
N VAL A 44 11.61 0.10 -6.27
CA VAL A 44 12.64 -0.91 -6.02
C VAL A 44 12.15 -2.30 -6.40
N PHE A 45 10.88 -2.57 -6.18
CA PHE A 45 10.19 -3.78 -6.62
C PHE A 45 8.67 -3.54 -6.71
N VAL A 46 7.99 -4.42 -7.44
CA VAL A 46 6.53 -4.47 -7.49
C VAL A 46 6.02 -5.70 -6.74
N ARG A 47 4.86 -5.56 -6.09
CA ARG A 47 4.19 -6.67 -5.41
C ARG A 47 2.72 -6.74 -5.77
N GLY A 48 2.17 -7.94 -5.74
CA GLY A 48 0.77 -8.17 -6.07
C GLY A 48 0.24 -9.45 -5.46
N ASP A 49 -1.06 -9.62 -5.57
CA ASP A 49 -1.75 -10.82 -5.14
C ASP A 49 -1.66 -11.96 -6.18
N ILE A 50 -2.52 -12.96 -5.99
CA ILE A 50 -2.60 -14.15 -6.85
C ILE A 50 -2.84 -13.81 -8.33
N ALA A 51 -3.53 -12.71 -8.64
CA ALA A 51 -3.84 -12.33 -10.02
C ALA A 51 -2.58 -11.96 -10.82
N PHE A 52 -1.50 -11.57 -10.15
CA PHE A 52 -0.26 -11.08 -10.76
C PHE A 52 0.85 -12.13 -10.82
N GLY A 53 0.73 -13.24 -10.09
CA GLY A 53 1.69 -14.35 -10.11
C GLY A 53 1.59 -15.20 -11.37
N ASN A 54 1.67 -14.59 -12.55
CA ASN A 54 1.58 -15.25 -13.85
C ASN A 54 2.81 -14.98 -14.72
N GLU A 55 3.06 -15.87 -15.69
CA GLU A 55 4.24 -15.84 -16.54
C GLU A 55 4.44 -14.51 -17.25
N GLY A 56 3.37 -13.97 -17.84
CA GLY A 56 3.47 -12.73 -18.60
C GLY A 56 3.92 -11.54 -17.76
N MET A 57 3.36 -11.40 -16.55
CA MET A 57 3.72 -10.32 -15.63
C MET A 57 5.18 -10.46 -15.18
N MET A 58 5.60 -11.69 -14.82
CA MET A 58 6.97 -11.95 -14.39
C MET A 58 7.99 -11.69 -15.50
N ASN A 59 7.72 -12.16 -16.72
CA ASN A 59 8.59 -11.93 -17.87
C ASN A 59 8.76 -10.44 -18.19
N ASP A 60 7.68 -9.65 -18.12
CA ASP A 60 7.77 -8.21 -18.35
C ASP A 60 8.57 -7.49 -17.27
N CYS A 61 8.44 -7.91 -16.01
CA CYS A 61 9.27 -7.42 -14.92
C CYS A 61 10.75 -7.77 -15.15
N GLU A 62 11.02 -9.03 -15.49
CA GLU A 62 12.37 -9.55 -15.72
C GLU A 62 13.04 -8.89 -16.91
N ALA A 63 12.32 -8.69 -18.02
CA ALA A 63 12.82 -7.98 -19.20
C ALA A 63 13.22 -6.53 -18.89
N ARG A 64 12.60 -5.92 -17.88
CA ARG A 64 12.89 -4.56 -17.44
C ARG A 64 13.86 -4.49 -16.26
N GLY A 65 14.37 -5.61 -15.76
CA GLY A 65 15.18 -5.65 -14.55
C GLY A 65 14.45 -5.10 -13.32
N LEU A 66 13.13 -5.27 -13.25
CA LEU A 66 12.28 -4.84 -12.14
C LEU A 66 12.01 -6.03 -11.22
N PRO A 67 12.54 -6.04 -9.99
CA PRO A 67 12.23 -7.09 -9.03
C PRO A 67 10.73 -7.15 -8.70
N TYR A 68 10.27 -8.34 -8.35
CA TYR A 68 8.86 -8.55 -8.04
C TYR A 68 8.66 -9.52 -6.87
N LEU A 69 7.45 -9.47 -6.28
CA LEU A 69 6.98 -10.37 -5.24
C LEU A 69 5.48 -10.63 -5.43
N PHE A 70 5.10 -11.82 -5.87
CA PHE A 70 3.72 -12.19 -6.13
C PHE A 70 3.32 -13.46 -5.38
N LYS A 71 2.06 -13.51 -4.92
CA LYS A 71 1.49 -14.74 -4.38
C LYS A 71 1.07 -15.66 -5.52
N LEU A 72 1.36 -16.94 -5.39
CA LEU A 72 0.92 -17.95 -6.35
C LEU A 72 -0.44 -18.55 -5.96
N LYS A 73 -1.21 -18.86 -7.00
CA LYS A 73 -2.41 -19.69 -6.84
C LYS A 73 -1.99 -21.11 -6.42
N GLN A 74 -2.70 -21.68 -5.46
CA GLN A 74 -2.43 -23.05 -5.00
C GLN A 74 -2.93 -24.10 -6.02
N SER A 75 -2.27 -24.15 -7.17
CA SER A 75 -2.47 -25.18 -8.19
C SER A 75 -1.98 -26.55 -7.70
N SER A 76 -2.29 -27.63 -8.44
CA SER A 76 -1.86 -28.98 -8.09
C SER A 76 -0.33 -29.10 -7.93
N LYS A 77 0.46 -28.40 -8.77
CA LYS A 77 1.93 -28.36 -8.66
C LYS A 77 2.39 -27.61 -7.41
N VAL A 78 1.76 -26.49 -7.07
CA VAL A 78 2.05 -25.74 -5.84
C VAL A 78 1.69 -26.55 -4.59
N LYS A 79 0.54 -27.22 -4.60
CA LYS A 79 0.15 -28.14 -3.51
C LYS A 79 1.11 -29.31 -3.36
N ARG A 80 1.65 -29.85 -4.49
CA ARG A 80 2.65 -30.89 -4.45
C ARG A 80 3.95 -30.40 -3.81
N LEU A 81 4.43 -29.22 -4.21
CA LEU A 81 5.60 -28.59 -3.59
C LEU A 81 5.41 -28.42 -2.07
N ILE A 82 4.26 -27.93 -1.62
CA ILE A 82 3.98 -27.78 -0.18
C ILE A 82 4.10 -29.13 0.54
N ARG A 83 3.58 -30.22 -0.04
CA ARG A 83 3.66 -31.57 0.54
C ARG A 83 5.09 -32.09 0.60
N GLU A 84 5.87 -31.87 -0.45
CA GLU A 84 7.30 -32.26 -0.53
C GLU A 84 8.13 -31.51 0.54
N LEU A 85 7.79 -30.25 0.83
CA LEU A 85 8.51 -29.44 1.80
C LEU A 85 8.02 -29.65 3.25
N PHE A 86 6.87 -30.27 3.45
CA PHE A 86 6.22 -30.38 4.77
C PHE A 86 7.14 -30.97 5.84
N GLY A 87 7.82 -32.05 5.54
CA GLY A 87 8.72 -32.79 6.44
C GLY A 87 10.13 -32.22 6.56
N ARG A 88 10.46 -31.12 5.89
CA ARG A 88 11.81 -30.54 5.99
C ARG A 88 12.05 -29.93 7.37
N ALA A 89 13.30 -29.98 7.81
CA ALA A 89 13.71 -29.42 9.12
C ALA A 89 14.23 -27.97 9.04
N ASP A 90 14.42 -27.42 7.84
CA ASP A 90 15.05 -26.13 7.57
C ASP A 90 14.06 -24.95 7.45
N TRP A 91 12.89 -25.07 8.07
CA TRP A 91 11.96 -23.95 8.20
C TRP A 91 12.54 -22.88 9.14
N VAL A 92 12.62 -21.65 8.65
CA VAL A 92 13.14 -20.51 9.41
C VAL A 92 12.03 -19.52 9.75
N ALA A 93 12.22 -18.77 10.83
CA ALA A 93 11.25 -17.79 11.27
C ALA A 93 11.00 -16.72 10.19
N GLY A 94 9.74 -16.54 9.78
CA GLY A 94 9.26 -15.51 8.86
C GLY A 94 8.62 -14.30 9.56
N GLY A 95 8.60 -14.28 10.90
CA GLY A 95 7.95 -13.26 11.72
C GLY A 95 6.44 -13.46 11.89
N GLN A 96 5.88 -12.91 12.98
CA GLN A 96 4.45 -12.97 13.31
C GLN A 96 3.85 -14.39 13.33
N GLY A 97 4.62 -15.38 13.78
CA GLY A 97 4.19 -16.77 13.85
C GLY A 97 4.25 -17.52 12.52
N TRP A 98 4.80 -16.91 11.47
CA TRP A 98 5.08 -17.56 10.21
C TRP A 98 6.48 -18.17 10.21
N GLU A 99 6.59 -19.31 9.56
CA GLU A 99 7.85 -19.95 9.18
C GLU A 99 7.93 -20.00 7.66
N GLY A 100 9.13 -20.00 7.12
CA GLY A 100 9.34 -20.04 5.68
C GLY A 100 10.48 -20.95 5.27
N VAL A 101 10.40 -21.45 4.04
CA VAL A 101 11.46 -22.24 3.39
C VAL A 101 11.59 -21.81 1.93
N GLU A 102 12.82 -21.81 1.42
CA GLU A 102 13.07 -21.52 0.02
C GLU A 102 12.99 -22.78 -0.84
N ALA A 103 12.52 -22.60 -2.05
CA ALA A 103 12.52 -23.62 -3.08
C ALA A 103 12.59 -22.99 -4.47
N THR A 104 12.76 -23.82 -5.48
CA THR A 104 12.54 -23.45 -6.88
C THR A 104 11.28 -24.12 -7.41
N LEU A 105 10.60 -23.46 -8.31
CA LEU A 105 9.38 -23.97 -8.92
C LEU A 105 9.30 -23.61 -10.39
N ARG A 106 8.87 -24.58 -11.20
CA ARG A 106 8.46 -24.35 -12.59
C ARG A 106 7.05 -24.85 -12.80
N LEU A 107 6.12 -23.91 -12.97
CA LEU A 107 4.73 -24.25 -13.30
C LEU A 107 4.58 -24.57 -14.79
N THR A 108 3.47 -25.20 -15.14
CA THR A 108 3.08 -25.40 -16.54
C THR A 108 2.87 -24.03 -17.19
N GLY A 109 3.50 -23.82 -18.34
CA GLY A 109 3.46 -22.51 -19.02
C GLY A 109 4.56 -21.53 -18.60
N TRP A 110 5.40 -21.90 -17.64
CA TRP A 110 6.57 -21.11 -17.31
C TRP A 110 7.77 -21.51 -18.18
N THR A 111 8.45 -20.53 -18.71
CA THR A 111 9.64 -20.72 -19.55
C THR A 111 10.85 -21.21 -18.75
N ARG A 112 10.92 -20.84 -17.46
CA ARG A 112 12.03 -21.18 -16.56
C ARG A 112 11.58 -21.47 -15.14
N GLU A 113 12.47 -22.04 -14.37
CA GLU A 113 12.32 -22.13 -12.92
C GLU A 113 12.51 -20.75 -12.26
N ARG A 114 11.79 -20.52 -11.18
CA ARG A 114 11.89 -19.27 -10.38
C ARG A 114 11.97 -19.60 -8.90
N ARG A 115 12.64 -18.72 -8.18
CA ARG A 115 12.71 -18.74 -6.73
C ARG A 115 11.32 -18.58 -6.16
N VAL A 116 10.97 -19.44 -5.20
CA VAL A 116 9.75 -19.32 -4.41
C VAL A 116 10.08 -19.41 -2.93
N VAL A 117 9.33 -18.66 -2.13
CA VAL A 117 9.32 -18.77 -0.67
C VAL A 117 7.99 -19.34 -0.26
N VAL A 118 8.02 -20.50 0.37
CA VAL A 118 6.83 -21.14 0.94
C VAL A 118 6.75 -20.75 2.40
N LEU A 119 5.67 -20.07 2.77
CA LEU A 119 5.39 -19.67 4.13
C LEU A 119 4.32 -20.58 4.71
N ARG A 120 4.46 -20.94 6.00
CA ARG A 120 3.41 -21.63 6.77
C ARG A 120 3.20 -20.96 8.13
N ARG A 121 1.99 -21.06 8.63
CA ARG A 121 1.65 -20.63 9.99
C ARG A 121 0.75 -21.67 10.63
N GLU A 122 1.04 -22.04 11.86
CA GLU A 122 0.19 -22.96 12.64
C GLU A 122 -1.16 -22.29 12.94
N ILE A 123 -2.26 -22.98 12.65
CA ILE A 123 -3.62 -22.55 12.94
C ILE A 123 -3.96 -23.03 14.36
N ARG A 124 -4.12 -22.08 15.28
CA ARG A 124 -4.54 -22.35 16.65
C ARG A 124 -6.09 -22.30 16.73
N GLY A 125 -6.69 -23.39 17.18
CA GLY A 125 -8.13 -23.51 17.42
C GLY A 125 -8.89 -24.28 16.33
N GLU A 126 -10.15 -24.63 16.61
CA GLU A 126 -11.06 -25.21 15.62
C GLU A 126 -11.30 -24.17 14.51
N ALA A 127 -10.86 -24.46 13.30
CA ALA A 127 -11.16 -23.63 12.16
C ALA A 127 -12.66 -23.73 11.87
N ARG A 128 -13.46 -22.75 12.29
CA ARG A 128 -14.82 -22.57 11.77
C ARG A 128 -14.69 -22.21 10.29
N LEU A 129 -15.06 -23.15 9.45
CA LEU A 129 -15.29 -22.92 8.03
C LEU A 129 -16.53 -22.02 7.89
N GLU A 130 -16.35 -20.70 7.93
CA GLU A 130 -17.37 -19.82 7.39
C GLU A 130 -17.35 -19.97 5.87
N LYS A 131 -18.31 -20.69 5.34
CA LYS A 131 -18.65 -20.69 3.93
C LYS A 131 -19.13 -19.29 3.56
N THR A 132 -18.23 -18.41 3.22
CA THR A 132 -18.58 -17.13 2.59
C THR A 132 -18.94 -17.41 1.14
N THR A 133 -20.23 -17.59 0.92
CA THR A 133 -20.84 -17.51 -0.40
C THR A 133 -20.65 -16.08 -0.93
N GLY A 134 -19.90 -15.89 -2.01
CA GLY A 134 -20.12 -14.75 -2.90
C GLY A 134 -19.02 -13.69 -3.05
N SER A 135 -17.84 -13.82 -2.47
CA SER A 135 -16.73 -12.96 -2.88
C SER A 135 -15.46 -13.79 -3.11
N GLY A 136 -14.78 -13.52 -4.22
CA GLY A 136 -13.64 -14.31 -4.70
C GLY A 136 -12.38 -14.29 -3.83
N GLN A 137 -12.51 -14.26 -2.52
CA GLN A 137 -11.42 -14.52 -1.60
C GLN A 137 -11.20 -16.02 -1.54
N MET A 138 -10.08 -16.44 -2.11
CA MET A 138 -9.72 -17.85 -2.16
C MET A 138 -9.42 -18.38 -0.78
N MET A 139 -10.19 -19.43 -0.42
CA MET A 139 -9.98 -20.26 0.76
C MET A 139 -8.56 -20.84 0.78
N PHE A 140 -7.97 -20.84 1.96
CA PHE A 140 -6.74 -21.58 2.25
C PHE A 140 -6.97 -23.07 1.97
N ALA A 141 -6.01 -23.74 1.32
CA ALA A 141 -6.10 -25.19 1.18
C ALA A 141 -5.82 -25.81 2.55
N GLU A 142 -6.85 -26.32 3.20
CA GLU A 142 -6.70 -27.20 4.34
C GLU A 142 -6.14 -28.54 3.89
N PHE A 143 -5.02 -28.93 4.48
CA PHE A 143 -4.59 -30.32 4.46
C PHE A 143 -5.11 -30.96 5.76
N GLU A 144 -6.14 -31.79 5.64
CA GLU A 144 -6.59 -32.60 6.76
C GLU A 144 -5.45 -33.53 7.21
N THR A 145 -5.12 -33.46 8.46
CA THR A 145 -4.20 -34.38 9.12
C THR A 145 -4.93 -35.04 10.29
N VAL A 146 -4.56 -36.29 10.55
CA VAL A 146 -5.09 -37.16 11.59
C VAL A 146 -5.06 -36.45 12.97
N GLU A 147 -5.98 -36.75 13.86
CA GLU A 147 -6.07 -36.23 15.22
C GLU A 147 -4.72 -36.11 15.92
N GLY A 148 -4.42 -34.91 16.45
CA GLY A 148 -3.15 -34.61 17.13
C GLY A 148 -2.08 -33.95 16.26
N VAL A 149 -2.30 -33.77 14.97
CA VAL A 149 -1.32 -33.14 14.05
C VAL A 149 -1.61 -31.65 13.87
N LYS A 150 -0.55 -30.85 13.93
CA LYS A 150 -0.63 -29.39 13.73
C LYS A 150 -1.18 -29.07 12.35
N LYS A 151 -2.21 -28.21 12.32
CA LYS A 151 -2.78 -27.66 11.06
C LYS A 151 -2.01 -26.40 10.66
N TYR A 152 -1.71 -26.25 9.38
CA TYR A 152 -0.99 -25.10 8.85
C TYR A 152 -1.76 -24.43 7.72
N GLU A 153 -1.78 -23.11 7.70
CA GLU A 153 -2.06 -22.34 6.50
C GLU A 153 -0.78 -22.09 5.73
N TYR A 154 -0.88 -22.00 4.40
CA TYR A 154 0.26 -21.83 3.51
C TYR A 154 0.09 -20.66 2.57
N ALA A 155 1.18 -19.92 2.32
CA ALA A 155 1.30 -18.96 1.25
C ALA A 155 2.56 -19.27 0.45
N VAL A 156 2.46 -19.31 -0.87
CA VAL A 156 3.61 -19.51 -1.75
C VAL A 156 3.83 -18.23 -2.54
N LEU A 157 5.01 -17.67 -2.38
CA LEU A 157 5.42 -16.41 -2.98
C LEU A 157 6.49 -16.66 -4.03
N VAL A 158 6.28 -16.17 -5.26
CA VAL A 158 7.32 -16.16 -6.29
C VAL A 158 8.00 -14.79 -6.28
N THR A 159 9.32 -14.78 -6.39
CA THR A 159 10.08 -13.52 -6.26
C THR A 159 11.38 -13.53 -7.04
N ALA A 160 11.77 -12.34 -7.51
CA ALA A 160 13.10 -12.05 -8.03
C ALA A 160 13.98 -11.26 -7.01
N LEU A 161 13.45 -10.97 -5.82
CA LEU A 161 14.22 -10.34 -4.74
C LEU A 161 15.24 -11.33 -4.18
N LEU A 162 16.40 -10.82 -3.77
CA LEU A 162 17.47 -11.61 -3.16
C LEU A 162 17.41 -11.63 -1.64
N ASP A 163 16.45 -10.93 -1.06
CA ASP A 163 16.27 -10.83 0.39
C ASP A 163 16.01 -12.19 1.04
N GLY A 164 16.35 -12.30 2.32
CA GLY A 164 16.07 -13.49 3.12
C GLY A 164 14.58 -13.68 3.40
N ILE A 165 14.19 -14.87 3.83
CA ILE A 165 12.80 -15.30 4.02
C ILE A 165 12.01 -14.33 4.92
N ALA A 166 12.58 -13.88 6.03
CA ALA A 166 11.91 -12.97 6.96
C ALA A 166 11.57 -11.63 6.31
N ALA A 167 12.47 -11.07 5.50
CA ALA A 167 12.25 -9.83 4.77
C ALA A 167 11.20 -10.02 3.66
N ILE A 168 11.27 -11.11 2.88
CA ILE A 168 10.25 -11.46 1.88
C ILE A 168 8.86 -11.60 2.51
N ALA A 169 8.77 -12.31 3.64
CA ALA A 169 7.53 -12.46 4.37
C ALA A 169 6.99 -11.11 4.87
N GLN A 170 7.86 -10.22 5.36
CA GLN A 170 7.47 -8.88 5.77
C GLN A 170 7.01 -8.04 4.58
N HIS A 171 7.77 -8.01 3.49
CA HIS A 171 7.38 -7.31 2.27
C HIS A 171 6.01 -7.74 1.76
N TYR A 172 5.69 -9.03 1.87
CA TYR A 172 4.38 -9.51 1.47
C TYR A 172 3.27 -9.07 2.44
N ARG A 173 3.52 -9.10 3.75
CA ARG A 173 2.55 -8.63 4.77
C ARG A 173 2.25 -7.14 4.62
N ASP A 174 3.24 -6.33 4.29
CA ASP A 174 3.06 -4.89 4.07
C ASP A 174 2.11 -4.57 2.89
N ARG A 175 1.71 -5.57 2.11
CA ARG A 175 0.63 -5.44 1.12
C ARG A 175 -0.71 -5.07 1.75
N ALA A 176 -0.92 -5.41 3.02
CA ALA A 176 -2.12 -5.03 3.77
C ALA A 176 -2.36 -3.51 3.78
N ASP A 177 -1.32 -2.70 3.65
CA ASP A 177 -1.47 -1.24 3.53
C ASP A 177 -2.25 -0.84 2.27
N ALA A 178 -2.05 -1.53 1.15
CA ALA A 178 -2.85 -1.29 -0.06
C ALA A 178 -4.30 -1.76 0.10
N GLU A 179 -4.54 -2.87 0.80
CA GLU A 179 -5.88 -3.36 1.11
C GLU A 179 -6.64 -2.37 2.00
N ASN A 180 -5.99 -1.83 3.03
CA ASN A 180 -6.57 -0.80 3.89
C ASN A 180 -6.92 0.47 3.09
N VAL A 181 -6.07 0.88 2.15
CA VAL A 181 -6.37 2.02 1.26
C VAL A 181 -7.58 1.73 0.36
N ILE A 182 -7.67 0.53 -0.21
CA ILE A 182 -8.82 0.13 -1.03
C ILE A 182 -10.10 0.13 -0.19
N ASP A 183 -10.04 -0.37 1.03
CA ASP A 183 -11.17 -0.38 1.96
C ASP A 183 -11.62 1.04 2.31
N GLU A 184 -10.69 1.91 2.68
CA GLU A 184 -10.97 3.33 2.94
C GLU A 184 -11.58 4.03 1.72
N LEU A 185 -11.02 3.83 0.52
CA LEU A 185 -11.54 4.41 -0.73
C LEU A 185 -12.98 3.96 -0.98
N LYS A 186 -13.28 2.67 -0.84
CA LYS A 186 -14.62 2.12 -1.08
C LYS A 186 -15.64 2.60 -0.06
N ASN A 187 -15.30 2.52 1.21
CA ASN A 187 -16.24 2.72 2.31
C ASN A 187 -16.36 4.19 2.75
N GLN A 188 -15.34 5.00 2.50
CA GLN A 188 -15.28 6.37 3.03
C GLN A 188 -15.20 7.45 1.93
N TRP A 189 -14.90 7.07 0.67
CA TRP A 189 -14.75 8.00 -0.45
C TRP A 189 -15.68 7.70 -1.62
N SER A 190 -16.66 6.81 -1.43
CA SER A 190 -17.61 6.37 -2.47
C SER A 190 -16.93 5.88 -3.76
N TRP A 191 -15.71 5.36 -3.63
CA TRP A 191 -14.96 4.82 -4.75
C TRP A 191 -15.64 3.55 -5.24
N CYS A 192 -15.93 3.41 -6.50
CA CYS A 192 -16.81 2.40 -7.11
C CYS A 192 -18.33 2.66 -6.98
N GLY A 193 -18.76 3.75 -6.36
CA GLY A 193 -20.16 4.20 -6.38
C GLY A 193 -20.55 4.89 -7.68
N PHE A 194 -20.33 4.20 -8.81
CA PHE A 194 -20.62 4.77 -10.12
C PHE A 194 -22.13 4.83 -10.39
N THR A 195 -22.60 5.98 -10.86
CA THR A 195 -23.99 6.22 -11.26
C THR A 195 -24.19 6.14 -12.78
N THR A 196 -23.17 5.73 -13.53
CA THR A 196 -23.17 5.63 -14.99
C THR A 196 -22.48 4.35 -15.45
N CYS A 197 -22.89 3.83 -16.61
CA CYS A 197 -22.22 2.71 -17.29
C CYS A 197 -21.17 3.19 -18.31
N ASP A 198 -20.97 4.50 -18.48
CA ASP A 198 -19.94 5.05 -19.36
C ASP A 198 -18.55 4.86 -18.71
N LEU A 199 -17.73 4.04 -19.35
CA LEU A 199 -16.40 3.68 -18.83
C LEU A 199 -15.47 4.89 -18.63
N LYS A 200 -15.54 5.87 -19.55
CA LYS A 200 -14.70 7.08 -19.47
C LYS A 200 -15.09 7.95 -18.28
N ARG A 201 -16.40 8.10 -18.04
CA ARG A 201 -16.92 8.83 -16.88
C ARG A 201 -16.55 8.11 -15.58
N CYS A 202 -16.71 6.79 -15.51
CA CYS A 202 -16.26 5.99 -14.38
C CYS A 202 -14.74 6.16 -14.11
N GLN A 203 -13.95 6.17 -15.17
CA GLN A 203 -12.50 6.40 -15.08
C GLN A 203 -12.15 7.76 -14.47
N ILE A 204 -12.82 8.84 -14.94
CA ILE A 204 -12.60 10.18 -14.38
C ILE A 204 -13.02 10.23 -12.92
N MET A 205 -14.19 9.71 -12.58
CA MET A 205 -14.70 9.69 -11.20
C MET A 205 -13.74 8.93 -10.26
N ALA A 206 -13.26 7.76 -10.67
CA ALA A 206 -12.34 6.96 -9.87
C ALA A 206 -11.00 7.67 -9.66
N ARG A 207 -10.46 8.33 -10.68
CA ARG A 207 -9.21 9.12 -10.57
C ARG A 207 -9.40 10.34 -9.69
N MET A 208 -10.54 11.04 -9.80
CA MET A 208 -10.84 12.18 -8.93
C MET A 208 -10.95 11.76 -7.46
N ALA A 209 -11.67 10.66 -7.17
CA ALA A 209 -11.76 10.15 -5.80
C ALA A 209 -10.39 9.79 -5.23
N ALA A 210 -9.52 9.14 -6.02
CA ALA A 210 -8.16 8.81 -5.63
C ALA A 210 -7.29 10.08 -5.41
N LEU A 211 -7.44 11.09 -6.26
CA LEU A 211 -6.74 12.37 -6.09
C LEU A 211 -7.16 13.08 -4.80
N ILE A 212 -8.48 13.15 -4.54
CA ILE A 212 -9.03 13.77 -3.32
C ILE A 212 -8.56 12.99 -2.08
N TYR A 213 -8.57 11.65 -2.14
CA TYR A 213 -8.02 10.80 -1.09
C TYR A 213 -6.55 11.13 -0.80
N ASN A 214 -5.71 11.23 -1.84
CA ASN A 214 -4.30 11.58 -1.68
C ASN A 214 -4.12 12.96 -1.03
N TRP A 215 -4.82 13.98 -1.52
CA TRP A 215 -4.77 15.33 -0.95
C TRP A 215 -5.24 15.36 0.51
N TRP A 216 -6.33 14.67 0.80
CA TRP A 216 -6.81 14.56 2.17
C TRP A 216 -5.80 13.85 3.08
N SER A 217 -5.24 12.74 2.61
CA SER A 217 -4.21 12.00 3.35
C SER A 217 -2.98 12.86 3.65
N LEU A 218 -2.49 13.62 2.67
CA LEU A 218 -1.36 14.54 2.86
C LEU A 218 -1.70 15.65 3.87
N PHE A 219 -2.89 16.24 3.76
CA PHE A 219 -3.37 17.27 4.68
C PHE A 219 -3.50 16.75 6.12
N VAL A 220 -4.11 15.59 6.29
CA VAL A 220 -4.28 14.97 7.62
C VAL A 220 -2.92 14.67 8.25
N ARG A 221 -1.97 14.17 7.50
CA ARG A 221 -0.60 13.90 7.98
C ARG A 221 0.15 15.18 8.35
N LEU A 222 -0.09 16.25 7.64
CA LEU A 222 0.46 17.57 7.98
C LEU A 222 -0.15 18.10 9.30
N ALA A 223 -1.45 17.88 9.49
CA ALA A 223 -2.20 18.32 10.66
C ALA A 223 -1.94 17.46 11.90
N ILE A 224 -1.78 16.14 11.72
CA ILE A 224 -1.60 15.14 12.78
C ILE A 224 -0.43 14.22 12.40
N PRO A 225 0.81 14.69 12.48
CA PRO A 225 1.97 13.95 12.01
C PRO A 225 2.32 12.73 12.88
N GLU A 226 1.78 12.65 14.10
CA GLU A 226 2.14 11.61 15.07
C GLU A 226 1.46 10.26 14.80
N ARG A 227 0.41 10.24 13.99
CA ARG A 227 -0.36 9.01 13.73
C ARG A 227 -1.05 9.02 12.37
N HIS A 228 -1.31 7.83 11.86
CA HIS A 228 -2.24 7.69 10.74
C HIS A 228 -3.70 7.88 11.21
N ALA A 229 -4.48 8.64 10.46
CA ALA A 229 -5.91 8.81 10.73
C ALA A 229 -6.69 8.78 9.41
N GLU A 230 -7.54 7.77 9.28
CA GLU A 230 -8.43 7.60 8.13
C GLU A 230 -9.53 8.67 8.07
N ALA A 231 -10.20 8.78 6.92
CA ALA A 231 -11.22 9.78 6.69
C ALA A 231 -12.40 9.69 7.68
N VAL A 232 -12.82 8.50 8.08
CA VAL A 232 -13.88 8.29 9.08
C VAL A 232 -13.57 8.98 10.42
N THR A 233 -12.29 9.04 10.79
CA THR A 233 -11.84 9.70 12.03
C THR A 233 -11.46 11.14 11.82
N SER A 234 -10.77 11.43 10.71
CA SER A 234 -10.17 12.76 10.47
C SER A 234 -11.19 13.79 9.96
N ARG A 235 -12.17 13.40 9.15
CA ARG A 235 -13.22 14.32 8.68
C ARG A 235 -14.06 14.92 9.81
N PRO A 236 -14.59 14.14 10.76
CA PRO A 236 -15.32 14.72 11.89
C PRO A 236 -14.46 15.67 12.73
N LEU A 237 -13.15 15.41 12.80
CA LEU A 237 -12.23 16.25 13.57
C LEU A 237 -11.88 17.55 12.84
N LEU A 238 -11.64 17.49 11.51
CA LEU A 238 -11.05 18.59 10.75
C LEU A 238 -12.05 19.35 9.89
N LEU A 239 -13.17 18.74 9.47
CA LEU A 239 -14.21 19.37 8.64
C LEU A 239 -15.48 19.69 9.42
N HIS A 240 -15.87 18.87 10.40
CA HIS A 240 -17.09 19.10 11.17
C HIS A 240 -16.81 19.92 12.44
N ALA A 241 -15.60 20.40 12.60
CA ALA A 241 -15.29 21.34 13.68
C ALA A 241 -16.09 22.61 13.48
N VAL A 242 -16.93 22.93 14.44
CA VAL A 242 -17.76 24.14 14.40
C VAL A 242 -16.88 25.37 14.62
N GLY A 243 -16.61 26.09 13.55
CA GLY A 243 -15.84 27.32 13.59
C GLY A 243 -16.51 28.42 12.79
N LYS A 244 -16.39 29.66 13.25
CA LYS A 244 -16.77 30.88 12.53
C LYS A 244 -15.50 31.55 12.04
N LYS A 245 -15.36 31.68 10.72
CA LYS A 245 -14.33 32.53 10.12
C LYS A 245 -14.84 33.96 10.03
N THR A 246 -14.08 34.91 10.51
CA THR A 246 -14.30 36.34 10.32
C THR A 246 -13.06 36.98 9.74
N GLU A 247 -13.26 37.95 8.86
CA GLU A 247 -12.18 38.74 8.28
C GLU A 247 -12.45 40.21 8.62
N HIS A 248 -11.46 40.88 9.21
CA HIS A 248 -11.50 42.30 9.53
C HIS A 248 -10.10 42.90 9.38
N ALA A 249 -10.01 44.01 8.68
CA ALA A 249 -8.75 44.76 8.49
C ALA A 249 -7.57 43.86 7.99
N GLY A 250 -7.83 42.96 7.06
CA GLY A 250 -6.83 42.04 6.52
C GLY A 250 -6.44 40.87 7.44
N GLN A 251 -7.05 40.77 8.61
CA GLN A 251 -6.83 39.68 9.54
C GLN A 251 -7.95 38.63 9.46
N THR A 252 -7.56 37.38 9.32
CA THR A 252 -8.49 36.24 9.40
C THR A 252 -8.53 35.71 10.84
N ARG A 253 -9.71 35.68 11.43
CA ARG A 253 -9.96 35.10 12.76
C ARG A 253 -10.85 33.86 12.61
N VAL A 254 -10.43 32.75 13.19
CA VAL A 254 -11.24 31.54 13.31
C VAL A 254 -11.62 31.35 14.78
N THR A 255 -12.92 31.39 15.07
CA THR A 255 -13.45 31.16 16.42
C THR A 255 -14.04 29.74 16.46
N ILE A 256 -13.57 28.89 17.35
CA ILE A 256 -14.07 27.52 17.54
C ILE A 256 -15.00 27.54 18.76
N THR A 257 -16.18 26.92 18.64
CA THR A 257 -17.13 26.79 19.72
C THR A 257 -16.52 26.02 20.90
N SER A 258 -16.52 26.63 22.08
CA SER A 258 -15.93 26.05 23.31
C SER A 258 -16.62 24.76 23.76
N THR A 259 -17.88 24.61 23.42
CA THR A 259 -18.69 23.40 23.73
C THR A 259 -18.40 22.18 22.85
N HIS A 260 -17.58 22.34 21.79
CA HIS A 260 -17.24 21.21 20.95
C HIS A 260 -16.31 20.23 21.72
N ALA A 261 -16.71 18.97 21.81
CA ALA A 261 -16.00 17.94 22.61
C ALA A 261 -14.50 17.81 22.27
N ARG A 262 -14.08 18.17 21.03
CA ARG A 262 -12.69 18.10 20.56
C ARG A 262 -12.04 19.49 20.37
N ALA A 263 -12.61 20.55 20.94
CA ALA A 263 -12.13 21.92 20.75
C ALA A 263 -10.63 22.09 21.08
N THR A 264 -10.15 21.46 22.14
CA THR A 264 -8.74 21.49 22.54
C THR A 264 -7.83 20.85 21.50
N ALA A 265 -8.20 19.66 20.98
CA ALA A 265 -7.44 18.96 19.94
C ALA A 265 -7.41 19.81 18.64
N ILE A 266 -8.54 20.37 18.24
CA ILE A 266 -8.65 21.23 17.05
C ILE A 266 -7.76 22.46 17.18
N ARG A 267 -7.77 23.13 18.33
CA ARG A 267 -6.91 24.30 18.59
C ARG A 267 -5.43 23.93 18.49
N LYS A 268 -5.03 22.79 19.07
CA LYS A 268 -3.65 22.29 18.99
C LYS A 268 -3.23 22.06 17.54
N ILE A 269 -4.09 21.41 16.73
CA ILE A 269 -3.84 21.13 15.31
C ILE A 269 -3.69 22.44 14.53
N LEU A 270 -4.65 23.36 14.64
CA LEU A 270 -4.64 24.64 13.92
C LEU A 270 -3.43 25.50 14.33
N SER A 271 -3.11 25.57 15.61
CA SER A 271 -1.92 26.29 16.09
C SER A 271 -0.63 25.67 15.61
N GLY A 272 -0.57 24.34 15.53
CA GLY A 272 0.57 23.61 14.97
C GLY A 272 0.77 23.88 13.48
N LEU A 273 -0.31 23.84 12.70
CA LEU A 273 -0.30 24.16 11.28
C LEU A 273 0.10 25.63 11.04
N SER A 274 -0.51 26.55 11.78
CA SER A 274 -0.20 27.99 11.66
C SER A 274 1.26 28.28 11.95
N ARG A 275 1.83 27.72 13.02
CA ARG A 275 3.25 27.87 13.35
C ARG A 275 4.16 27.28 12.27
N PHE A 276 3.84 26.10 11.78
CA PHE A 276 4.61 25.46 10.73
C PHE A 276 4.63 26.29 9.44
N PHE A 277 3.48 26.76 8.98
CA PHE A 277 3.41 27.59 7.77
C PHE A 277 4.01 28.98 7.95
N SER A 278 3.88 29.59 9.14
CA SER A 278 4.54 30.85 9.42
C SER A 278 6.06 30.71 9.40
N TRP A 279 6.57 29.63 10.02
CA TRP A 279 8.01 29.32 9.96
C TRP A 279 8.47 29.03 8.52
N LEU A 280 7.73 28.24 7.76
CA LEU A 280 8.09 27.92 6.37
C LEU A 280 8.09 29.18 5.49
N ARG A 281 7.20 30.13 5.71
CA ARG A 281 7.20 31.44 5.01
C ARG A 281 8.40 32.30 5.41
N ALA A 282 8.71 32.35 6.68
CA ALA A 282 9.84 33.15 7.17
C ALA A 282 11.19 32.64 6.64
N THR A 283 11.29 31.33 6.37
CA THR A 283 12.48 30.71 5.78
C THR A 283 12.44 30.65 4.25
N ALA A 284 11.37 31.18 3.63
CA ALA A 284 11.15 31.05 2.18
C ALA A 284 12.21 31.73 1.33
N GLU A 285 12.82 32.80 1.80
CA GLU A 285 13.90 33.49 1.08
C GLU A 285 15.24 32.73 1.11
N GLN A 286 15.40 31.84 2.09
CA GLN A 286 16.60 31.03 2.29
C GLN A 286 16.53 29.63 1.65
N LEU A 287 15.34 29.23 1.19
CA LEU A 287 15.06 27.89 0.68
C LEU A 287 14.57 27.94 -0.76
N ASP A 288 15.13 27.12 -1.62
CA ASP A 288 14.59 26.88 -2.94
C ASP A 288 13.27 26.09 -2.89
N TRP A 289 12.61 25.94 -4.05
CA TRP A 289 11.34 25.25 -4.18
C TRP A 289 11.42 23.78 -3.73
N ASP A 290 12.47 23.08 -4.12
CA ASP A 290 12.65 21.67 -3.79
C ASP A 290 12.92 21.45 -2.29
N GLN A 291 13.69 22.34 -1.67
CA GLN A 291 13.95 22.31 -0.24
C GLN A 291 12.66 22.53 0.57
N ARG A 292 11.80 23.46 0.15
CA ARG A 292 10.48 23.68 0.79
C ARG A 292 9.61 22.44 0.70
N TRP A 293 9.54 21.82 -0.48
CA TRP A 293 8.81 20.58 -0.67
C TRP A 293 9.35 19.44 0.18
N ARG A 294 10.65 19.28 0.29
CA ARG A 294 11.26 18.26 1.14
C ARG A 294 10.91 18.43 2.60
N ILE A 295 10.93 19.66 3.11
CA ILE A 295 10.56 19.97 4.49
C ILE A 295 9.07 19.62 4.71
N LEU A 296 8.20 20.05 3.80
CA LEU A 296 6.77 19.74 3.87
C LEU A 296 6.52 18.23 3.82
N LEU A 297 7.11 17.54 2.86
CA LEU A 297 6.95 16.09 2.69
C LEU A 297 7.60 15.31 3.83
N SER A 298 8.72 15.75 4.39
CA SER A 298 9.31 15.14 5.59
C SER A 298 8.37 15.18 6.78
N ARG A 299 7.65 16.28 6.96
CA ARG A 299 6.62 16.38 7.99
C ARG A 299 5.41 15.49 7.67
N VAL A 300 4.95 15.50 6.44
CA VAL A 300 3.79 14.67 5.99
C VAL A 300 4.09 13.18 6.16
N PHE A 301 5.32 12.76 5.93
CA PHE A 301 5.71 11.35 5.99
C PHE A 301 6.44 10.96 7.28
N ALA A 302 6.53 11.85 8.27
CA ALA A 302 7.26 11.61 9.52
C ALA A 302 6.88 10.28 10.19
N PHE A 303 5.60 9.96 10.26
CA PHE A 303 5.11 8.70 10.82
C PHE A 303 5.62 7.47 10.04
N PHE A 304 5.54 7.51 8.71
CA PHE A 304 5.92 6.39 7.84
C PHE A 304 7.44 6.23 7.71
N LEU A 305 8.17 7.33 7.87
CA LEU A 305 9.64 7.35 7.82
C LEU A 305 10.28 7.03 9.19
N GLY A 306 9.47 6.83 10.24
CA GLY A 306 9.98 6.59 11.58
C GLY A 306 10.90 7.71 12.09
N GLY A 307 10.57 8.96 11.74
CA GLY A 307 11.38 10.14 12.08
C GLY A 307 12.58 10.39 11.18
N ARG A 308 12.83 9.57 10.16
CA ARG A 308 13.89 9.82 9.18
C ARG A 308 13.48 10.96 8.26
N LEU A 309 14.46 11.78 7.88
CA LEU A 309 14.27 12.79 6.84
C LEU A 309 14.27 12.15 5.45
N LEU A 310 13.56 12.75 4.51
CA LEU A 310 13.68 12.38 3.10
C LEU A 310 15.12 12.63 2.65
N ALA A 311 15.73 11.62 2.02
CA ALA A 311 17.09 11.73 1.52
C ALA A 311 17.23 12.90 0.57
N THR A 312 18.31 13.67 0.71
CA THR A 312 18.70 14.66 -0.27
C THR A 312 19.17 13.92 -1.52
N PRO A 313 18.71 14.25 -2.74
CA PRO A 313 19.26 13.67 -3.94
C PRO A 313 20.78 13.86 -3.98
N THR A 314 21.50 12.80 -4.31
CA THR A 314 22.98 12.74 -4.29
C THR A 314 23.65 13.82 -5.15
N LYS A 315 22.94 14.42 -6.10
CA LYS A 315 23.42 15.54 -6.91
C LYS A 315 23.74 16.83 -6.15
N LEU A 316 23.21 16.99 -4.93
CA LEU A 316 23.47 18.18 -4.10
C LEU A 316 24.67 18.01 -3.15
N LEU A 317 25.29 16.84 -3.10
CA LEU A 317 26.50 16.58 -2.33
C LEU A 317 27.78 16.71 -3.16
N GLY A 318 27.68 16.96 -4.47
CA GLY A 318 28.82 17.02 -5.39
C GLY A 318 29.22 18.41 -5.89
N GLU A 319 28.45 19.44 -5.54
CA GLU A 319 28.76 20.82 -5.98
C GLU A 319 28.90 21.73 -4.76
N ASN A 320 30.00 21.61 -4.07
CA ASN A 320 30.56 22.76 -3.37
C ASN A 320 31.73 23.26 -4.19
N PRO A 321 31.77 24.58 -4.53
CA PRO A 321 32.87 25.19 -5.19
C PRO A 321 34.15 25.25 -4.34
#